data_aa38b95566715f29d3b67d98545d066b
#
_entry.id   aa38b95566715f29d3b67d98545d066b
#
_cell.length_a   1.000
_cell.length_b   1.000
_cell.length_c   1.000
_cell.angle_alpha   90.00
_cell.angle_beta   90.00
_cell.angle_gamma   90.00
#
_symmetry.space_group_name_H-M   'P 1'
#
loop_
_entity.id
_entity.type
_entity.pdbx_description
1 polymer ?
#
loop_
_entity_poly.entity_id
_entity_poly.type
_entity_poly.pdbx_seq_one_letter_code
_entity_poly.pdbx_strand_id
1 'polypeptide(L)'
;GLWSMTADGHRVFCLNSGKTMCSGDTLKYKTINAATYEKKGIAKALNWYFRSSGKNTKDLSLCQAYIWACGHGANKQNTVYQAGKNVDRGYSQKDAKKFCKMISDQDPEGTIYYYTVKKCVKKKKLDSHQVLFGFRHTPPPIKKAKTNATKTMESPDNVKIKIRKKDAETREGLAGAVFQIYMDGTLKGTVQTDENGEASYTVQRTLSSKGSSKDKTYV
;
A
#
# COMPACT_ATOMS: atom_id res chain seq x y z
N GLY A 1 -26.39 -5.45 -1.94
CA GLY A 1 -25.60 -4.66 -1.00
C GLY A 1 -24.13 -5.05 -1.02
N LEU A 2 -23.26 -4.06 -0.99
CA LEU A 2 -21.80 -4.31 -0.86
C LEU A 2 -21.52 -4.74 0.58
N TRP A 3 -21.01 -5.93 0.74
CA TRP A 3 -20.60 -6.46 2.04
C TRP A 3 -19.20 -5.93 2.37
N SER A 4 -19.09 -5.31 3.53
CA SER A 4 -17.78 -4.96 4.11
C SER A 4 -17.14 -6.23 4.63
N MET A 5 -16.11 -6.73 3.95
CA MET A 5 -15.40 -7.95 4.33
C MET A 5 -14.07 -7.63 4.98
N THR A 6 -13.70 -8.44 5.98
CA THR A 6 -12.39 -8.40 6.61
C THR A 6 -11.78 -9.81 6.65
N ALA A 7 -10.46 -9.88 6.56
CA ALA A 7 -9.67 -11.06 6.87
C ALA A 7 -8.59 -10.63 7.87
N ASP A 8 -8.47 -11.36 8.97
CA ASP A 8 -7.54 -11.02 10.08
C ASP A 8 -7.66 -9.56 10.54
N GLY A 9 -8.91 -9.04 10.63
CA GLY A 9 -9.19 -7.66 11.03
C GLY A 9 -8.93 -6.60 9.94
N HIS A 10 -8.37 -6.97 8.80
CA HIS A 10 -8.07 -6.06 7.70
C HIS A 10 -9.12 -6.11 6.59
N ARG A 11 -9.41 -4.94 6.01
CA ARG A 11 -10.30 -4.82 4.86
C ARG A 11 -9.79 -5.68 3.69
N VAL A 12 -10.73 -6.40 3.03
CA VAL A 12 -10.43 -7.16 1.82
C VAL A 12 -11.48 -6.89 0.74
N PHE A 13 -11.08 -7.13 -0.52
CA PHE A 13 -11.92 -7.04 -1.70
C PHE A 13 -12.08 -8.42 -2.34
N CYS A 14 -13.24 -8.71 -2.90
CA CYS A 14 -13.46 -9.98 -3.61
C CYS A 14 -13.17 -9.86 -5.12
N LEU A 15 -12.60 -10.92 -5.66
CA LEU A 15 -12.32 -11.03 -7.10
C LEU A 15 -13.55 -11.44 -7.91
N ASN A 16 -14.29 -12.41 -7.41
CA ASN A 16 -15.32 -13.11 -8.17
C ASN A 16 -16.73 -12.65 -7.73
N SER A 17 -17.42 -11.89 -8.57
CA SER A 17 -18.85 -11.65 -8.33
C SER A 17 -19.63 -12.96 -8.41
N GLY A 18 -20.62 -13.14 -7.54
CA GLY A 18 -21.49 -14.32 -7.53
C GLY A 18 -20.96 -15.55 -6.79
N LYS A 19 -19.70 -15.59 -6.36
CA LYS A 19 -19.18 -16.68 -5.53
C LYS A 19 -19.49 -16.47 -4.05
N THR A 20 -19.55 -17.57 -3.30
CA THR A 20 -19.94 -17.59 -1.89
C THR A 20 -18.74 -17.26 -0.98
N MET A 21 -19.01 -16.54 0.10
CA MET A 21 -18.14 -16.42 1.25
C MET A 21 -18.98 -16.68 2.51
N CYS A 22 -18.45 -17.44 3.45
CA CYS A 22 -19.11 -17.70 4.71
C CYS A 22 -18.32 -17.08 5.86
N SER A 23 -19.01 -16.45 6.79
CA SER A 23 -18.40 -16.03 8.05
C SER A 23 -17.87 -17.27 8.78
N GLY A 24 -16.65 -17.21 9.29
CA GLY A 24 -15.98 -18.33 9.94
C GLY A 24 -15.24 -19.29 9.00
N ASP A 25 -15.22 -19.04 7.69
CA ASP A 25 -14.36 -19.81 6.79
C ASP A 25 -12.89 -19.62 7.16
N THR A 26 -12.13 -20.74 7.20
CA THR A 26 -10.68 -20.65 7.40
C THR A 26 -10.01 -20.31 6.07
N LEU A 27 -9.19 -19.27 6.10
CA LEU A 27 -8.46 -18.77 4.94
C LEU A 27 -6.99 -19.22 4.97
N LYS A 28 -6.41 -19.35 3.79
CA LYS A 28 -4.96 -19.34 3.58
C LYS A 28 -4.63 -18.21 2.63
N TYR A 29 -3.43 -17.67 2.73
CA TYR A 29 -3.00 -16.60 1.83
C TYR A 29 -1.61 -16.85 1.28
N LYS A 30 -1.31 -16.19 0.16
CA LYS A 30 0.03 -15.96 -0.35
C LYS A 30 0.24 -14.46 -0.56
N THR A 31 1.48 -14.03 -0.50
CA THR A 31 1.85 -12.64 -0.77
C THR A 31 2.32 -12.49 -2.20
N ILE A 32 1.97 -11.36 -2.82
CA ILE A 32 2.34 -11.01 -4.19
C ILE A 32 2.82 -9.56 -4.16
N ASN A 33 3.93 -9.27 -4.82
CA ASN A 33 4.38 -7.89 -5.00
C ASN A 33 3.43 -7.17 -5.97
N ALA A 34 2.86 -6.03 -5.52
CA ALA A 34 1.89 -5.28 -6.30
C ALA A 34 2.47 -4.73 -7.61
N ALA A 35 3.73 -4.29 -7.61
CA ALA A 35 4.40 -3.75 -8.79
C ALA A 35 4.58 -4.78 -9.91
N THR A 36 4.69 -6.07 -9.58
CA THR A 36 4.89 -7.17 -10.54
C THR A 36 3.65 -8.02 -10.78
N TYR A 37 2.53 -7.73 -10.08
CA TYR A 37 1.31 -8.51 -10.23
C TYR A 37 0.76 -8.43 -11.67
N GLU A 38 0.47 -9.57 -12.28
CA GLU A 38 -0.01 -9.66 -13.66
C GLU A 38 -1.27 -8.84 -13.95
N LYS A 39 -2.23 -8.84 -12.99
CA LYS A 39 -3.46 -8.07 -13.09
C LYS A 39 -3.24 -6.64 -12.58
N LYS A 40 -2.50 -5.84 -13.35
CA LYS A 40 -2.11 -4.47 -13.00
C LYS A 40 -3.27 -3.59 -12.53
N GLY A 41 -4.44 -3.68 -13.17
CA GLY A 41 -5.61 -2.90 -12.77
C GLY A 41 -6.08 -3.18 -11.35
N ILE A 42 -6.01 -4.43 -10.88
CA ILE A 42 -6.34 -4.81 -9.50
C ILE A 42 -5.32 -4.23 -8.54
N ALA A 43 -4.02 -4.38 -8.84
CA ALA A 43 -2.94 -3.82 -8.01
C ALA A 43 -3.09 -2.30 -7.85
N LYS A 44 -3.38 -1.58 -8.95
CA LYS A 44 -3.60 -0.14 -8.96
C LYS A 44 -4.81 0.28 -8.12
N ALA A 45 -5.93 -0.44 -8.22
CA ALA A 45 -7.13 -0.17 -7.44
C ALA A 45 -6.91 -0.39 -5.94
N LEU A 46 -6.22 -1.48 -5.56
CA LEU A 46 -5.85 -1.75 -4.17
C LEU A 46 -4.91 -0.68 -3.63
N ASN A 47 -3.87 -0.32 -4.38
CA ASN A 47 -2.95 0.74 -4.01
C ASN A 47 -3.70 2.06 -3.75
N TRP A 48 -4.58 2.47 -4.66
CA TRP A 48 -5.38 3.68 -4.49
C TRP A 48 -6.24 3.64 -3.23
N TYR A 49 -6.94 2.51 -2.98
CA TYR A 49 -7.84 2.41 -1.84
C TYR A 49 -7.10 2.46 -0.50
N PHE A 50 -5.96 1.77 -0.40
CA PHE A 50 -5.22 1.65 0.85
C PHE A 50 -4.17 2.74 1.08
N ARG A 51 -3.90 3.59 0.08
CA ARG A 51 -2.86 4.63 0.17
C ARG A 51 -3.25 5.78 1.09
N SER A 52 -4.53 6.07 1.23
CA SER A 52 -5.02 7.17 2.07
C SER A 52 -6.06 6.68 3.07
N SER A 53 -6.05 7.26 4.26
CA SER A 53 -7.13 7.12 5.24
C SER A 53 -8.39 7.84 4.76
N GLY A 54 -9.56 7.49 5.31
CA GLY A 54 -10.79 8.25 5.08
C GLY A 54 -11.60 7.83 3.85
N LYS A 55 -11.33 6.66 3.25
CA LYS A 55 -12.18 6.12 2.19
C LYS A 55 -13.60 5.82 2.71
N ASN A 56 -14.58 6.33 2.01
CA ASN A 56 -16.00 6.20 2.36
C ASN A 56 -16.66 4.99 1.67
N THR A 57 -17.96 4.79 1.90
CA THR A 57 -18.73 3.70 1.29
C THR A 57 -18.79 3.78 -0.24
N LYS A 58 -18.80 4.97 -0.81
CA LYS A 58 -18.78 5.19 -2.26
C LYS A 58 -17.43 4.73 -2.83
N ASP A 59 -16.32 5.13 -2.19
CA ASP A 59 -14.97 4.71 -2.60
C ASP A 59 -14.80 3.19 -2.55
N LEU A 60 -15.32 2.55 -1.49
CA LEU A 60 -15.34 1.11 -1.37
C LEU A 60 -16.08 0.45 -2.54
N SER A 61 -17.26 0.98 -2.88
CA SER A 61 -18.11 0.46 -3.96
C SER A 61 -17.46 0.60 -5.31
N LEU A 62 -16.87 1.76 -5.60
CA LEU A 62 -16.19 2.04 -6.85
C LEU A 62 -14.94 1.16 -7.03
N CYS A 63 -14.13 1.02 -5.96
CA CYS A 63 -12.94 0.17 -5.97
C CYS A 63 -13.31 -1.30 -6.20
N GLN A 64 -14.33 -1.81 -5.49
CA GLN A 64 -14.80 -3.18 -5.66
C GLN A 64 -15.32 -3.43 -7.08
N ALA A 65 -16.09 -2.50 -7.65
CA ALA A 65 -16.61 -2.60 -9.02
C ALA A 65 -15.46 -2.60 -10.04
N TYR A 66 -14.46 -1.78 -9.85
CA TYR A 66 -13.28 -1.75 -10.71
C TYR A 66 -12.49 -3.08 -10.67
N ILE A 67 -12.31 -3.65 -9.47
CA ILE A 67 -11.65 -4.96 -9.29
C ILE A 67 -12.43 -6.06 -10.01
N TRP A 68 -13.75 -6.10 -9.89
CA TRP A 68 -14.58 -7.06 -10.61
C TRP A 68 -14.47 -6.92 -12.13
N ALA A 69 -14.51 -5.69 -12.63
CA ALA A 69 -14.34 -5.45 -14.07
C ALA A 69 -12.97 -5.94 -14.57
N CYS A 70 -11.90 -5.74 -13.79
CA CYS A 70 -10.58 -6.28 -14.09
C CYS A 70 -10.55 -7.80 -14.07
N GLY A 71 -11.28 -8.43 -13.14
CA GLY A 71 -11.34 -9.89 -12.98
C GLY A 71 -12.09 -10.60 -14.10
N HIS A 72 -13.12 -9.96 -14.65
CA HIS A 72 -14.03 -10.54 -15.64
C HIS A 72 -13.85 -10.01 -17.07
N GLY A 73 -12.88 -9.10 -17.29
CA GLY A 73 -12.68 -8.46 -18.62
C GLY A 73 -13.82 -7.51 -19.03
N ALA A 74 -14.65 -7.08 -18.06
CA ALA A 74 -15.77 -6.19 -18.33
C ALA A 74 -15.33 -4.74 -18.57
N ASN A 75 -16.22 -3.95 -19.19
CA ASN A 75 -16.01 -2.52 -19.36
C ASN A 75 -15.95 -1.82 -17.99
N LYS A 76 -14.74 -1.40 -17.60
CA LYS A 76 -14.47 -0.80 -16.28
C LYS A 76 -15.30 0.44 -16.03
N GLN A 77 -15.37 1.35 -17.03
CA GLN A 77 -16.11 2.60 -16.89
C GLN A 77 -17.61 2.35 -16.65
N ASN A 78 -18.21 1.45 -17.43
CA ASN A 78 -19.63 1.13 -17.25
C ASN A 78 -19.91 0.46 -15.92
N THR A 79 -19.08 -0.52 -15.50
CA THR A 79 -19.23 -1.24 -14.23
C THR A 79 -19.10 -0.28 -13.03
N VAL A 80 -18.11 0.62 -13.07
CA VAL A 80 -17.90 1.66 -12.05
C VAL A 80 -19.07 2.65 -12.04
N TYR A 81 -19.58 3.04 -13.20
CA TYR A 81 -20.75 3.93 -13.30
C TYR A 81 -21.98 3.33 -12.64
N GLN A 82 -22.31 2.07 -12.94
CA GLN A 82 -23.46 1.41 -12.32
C GLN A 82 -23.31 1.28 -10.79
N ALA A 83 -22.13 0.95 -10.32
CA ALA A 83 -21.82 0.90 -8.88
C ALA A 83 -21.96 2.28 -8.23
N GLY A 84 -21.45 3.31 -8.88
CA GLY A 84 -21.56 4.70 -8.41
C GLY A 84 -22.99 5.17 -8.28
N LYS A 85 -23.83 4.90 -9.28
CA LYS A 85 -25.28 5.23 -9.23
C LYS A 85 -26.02 4.57 -8.08
N ASN A 86 -25.61 3.37 -7.68
CA ASN A 86 -26.25 2.65 -6.57
C ASN A 86 -25.99 3.30 -5.20
N VAL A 87 -24.92 4.07 -5.04
CA VAL A 87 -24.54 4.73 -3.79
C VAL A 87 -24.71 6.24 -3.85
N ASP A 88 -24.75 6.82 -5.06
CA ASP A 88 -24.88 8.26 -5.28
C ASP A 88 -25.69 8.49 -6.58
N ARG A 89 -26.92 8.94 -6.43
CA ARG A 89 -27.82 9.18 -7.57
C ARG A 89 -27.29 10.22 -8.57
N GLY A 90 -26.44 11.15 -8.11
CA GLY A 90 -25.79 12.18 -8.90
C GLY A 90 -24.55 11.69 -9.66
N TYR A 91 -24.12 10.45 -9.42
CA TYR A 91 -22.91 9.93 -10.06
C TYR A 91 -23.07 9.77 -11.57
N SER A 92 -22.17 10.39 -12.34
CA SER A 92 -22.25 10.50 -13.79
C SER A 92 -21.24 9.58 -14.52
N GLN A 93 -21.43 9.41 -15.83
CA GLN A 93 -20.44 8.75 -16.71
C GLN A 93 -19.09 9.48 -16.69
N LYS A 94 -19.12 10.82 -16.57
CA LYS A 94 -17.91 11.64 -16.46
C LYS A 94 -17.13 11.31 -15.19
N ASP A 95 -17.82 11.11 -14.06
CA ASP A 95 -17.21 10.74 -12.80
C ASP A 95 -16.59 9.34 -12.88
N ALA A 96 -17.29 8.39 -13.51
CA ALA A 96 -16.76 7.04 -13.72
C ALA A 96 -15.49 7.07 -14.60
N LYS A 97 -15.47 7.87 -15.65
CA LYS A 97 -14.30 8.06 -16.50
C LYS A 97 -13.13 8.66 -15.73
N LYS A 98 -13.40 9.71 -14.92
CA LYS A 98 -12.41 10.35 -14.04
C LYS A 98 -11.84 9.37 -13.04
N PHE A 99 -12.69 8.57 -12.39
CA PHE A 99 -12.26 7.55 -11.43
C PHE A 99 -11.38 6.48 -12.10
N CYS A 100 -11.80 5.94 -13.25
CA CYS A 100 -11.01 4.94 -13.97
C CYS A 100 -9.64 5.47 -14.39
N LYS A 101 -9.57 6.74 -14.82
CA LYS A 101 -8.31 7.40 -15.14
C LYS A 101 -7.42 7.52 -13.90
N MET A 102 -7.98 8.01 -12.80
CA MET A 102 -7.26 8.13 -11.52
C MET A 102 -6.66 6.80 -11.06
N ILE A 103 -7.40 5.68 -11.19
CA ILE A 103 -6.86 4.36 -10.89
C ILE A 103 -5.76 3.95 -11.88
N SER A 104 -5.95 4.22 -13.17
CA SER A 104 -4.96 3.89 -14.21
C SER A 104 -3.63 4.60 -14.01
N ASP A 105 -3.65 5.81 -13.46
CA ASP A 105 -2.48 6.64 -13.20
C ASP A 105 -1.72 6.23 -11.90
N GLN A 106 -2.25 5.25 -11.13
CA GLN A 106 -1.57 4.75 -9.94
C GLN A 106 -0.34 3.92 -10.29
N ASP A 107 0.72 4.09 -9.50
CA ASP A 107 1.88 3.20 -9.51
C ASP A 107 1.80 2.30 -8.26
N PRO A 108 1.47 1.01 -8.42
CA PRO A 108 1.18 0.15 -7.27
C PRO A 108 2.45 -0.28 -6.57
N GLU A 109 2.64 0.22 -5.35
CA GLU A 109 3.73 -0.16 -4.46
C GLU A 109 3.18 -0.80 -3.20
N GLY A 110 3.56 -2.07 -2.95
CA GLY A 110 3.11 -2.76 -1.75
C GLY A 110 2.96 -4.26 -1.93
N THR A 111 2.34 -4.89 -0.94
CA THR A 111 2.11 -6.32 -0.90
C THR A 111 0.62 -6.62 -0.98
N ILE A 112 0.24 -7.40 -1.98
CA ILE A 112 -1.10 -7.98 -2.11
C ILE A 112 -1.14 -9.27 -1.32
N TYR A 113 -2.14 -9.42 -0.46
CA TYR A 113 -2.49 -10.66 0.22
C TYR A 113 -3.61 -11.33 -0.55
N TYR A 114 -3.28 -12.44 -1.19
CA TYR A 114 -4.22 -13.24 -2.00
C TYR A 114 -4.77 -14.37 -1.14
N TYR A 115 -6.01 -14.23 -0.66
CA TYR A 115 -6.65 -15.20 0.21
C TYR A 115 -7.52 -16.17 -0.58
N THR A 116 -7.44 -17.44 -0.20
CA THR A 116 -8.36 -18.50 -0.65
C THR A 116 -8.90 -19.27 0.54
N VAL A 117 -10.08 -19.86 0.40
CA VAL A 117 -10.68 -20.68 1.46
C VAL A 117 -9.91 -22.00 1.58
N LYS A 118 -9.41 -22.29 2.78
CA LYS A 118 -8.78 -23.56 3.15
C LYS A 118 -9.82 -24.57 3.66
N LYS A 119 -10.77 -24.08 4.47
CA LYS A 119 -11.85 -24.90 5.04
C LYS A 119 -13.13 -24.08 5.09
N CYS A 120 -14.19 -24.62 4.50
CA CYS A 120 -15.51 -23.99 4.50
C CYS A 120 -16.34 -24.52 5.68
N VAL A 121 -16.92 -23.62 6.45
CA VAL A 121 -17.78 -23.94 7.58
C VAL A 121 -19.04 -24.71 7.12
N LYS A 122 -19.59 -24.34 5.97
CA LYS A 122 -20.82 -24.94 5.42
C LYS A 122 -20.57 -26.16 4.52
N LYS A 123 -19.37 -26.76 4.54
CA LYS A 123 -18.96 -27.94 3.75
C LYS A 123 -19.23 -27.82 2.24
N LYS A 124 -19.27 -26.60 1.69
CA LYS A 124 -19.40 -26.36 0.24
C LYS A 124 -18.07 -26.65 -0.49
N LYS A 125 -18.15 -26.93 -1.79
CA LYS A 125 -16.94 -27.12 -2.62
C LYS A 125 -16.06 -25.87 -2.60
N LEU A 126 -14.74 -26.04 -2.48
CA LEU A 126 -13.78 -24.94 -2.32
C LEU A 126 -13.66 -24.04 -3.55
N ASP A 127 -13.87 -24.60 -4.74
CA ASP A 127 -13.85 -23.89 -6.02
C ASP A 127 -15.04 -22.92 -6.22
N SER A 128 -16.13 -23.11 -5.45
CA SER A 128 -17.28 -22.19 -5.44
C SER A 128 -17.07 -20.94 -4.57
N HIS A 129 -15.91 -20.80 -3.91
CA HIS A 129 -15.66 -19.73 -2.96
C HIS A 129 -14.97 -18.53 -3.60
N GLN A 130 -15.14 -17.38 -2.93
CA GLN A 130 -14.48 -16.15 -3.27
C GLN A 130 -12.96 -16.25 -3.13
N VAL A 131 -12.25 -15.57 -4.02
CA VAL A 131 -10.88 -15.14 -3.80
C VAL A 131 -10.93 -13.72 -3.24
N LEU A 132 -10.13 -13.44 -2.21
CA LEU A 132 -10.08 -12.13 -1.60
C LEU A 132 -8.69 -11.52 -1.75
N PHE A 133 -8.69 -10.20 -1.87
CA PHE A 133 -7.48 -9.39 -1.87
C PHE A 133 -7.43 -8.48 -0.65
N GLY A 134 -6.40 -8.65 0.17
CA GLY A 134 -5.93 -7.63 1.09
C GLY A 134 -4.76 -6.89 0.47
N PHE A 135 -4.41 -5.75 1.04
CA PHE A 135 -3.26 -4.97 0.61
C PHE A 135 -2.61 -4.29 1.80
N ARG A 136 -1.30 -4.30 1.81
CA ARG A 136 -0.51 -3.45 2.71
C ARG A 136 0.43 -2.62 1.87
N HIS A 137 0.38 -1.33 2.07
CA HIS A 137 1.39 -0.44 1.54
C HIS A 137 2.71 -0.81 2.21
N THR A 138 3.62 -1.36 1.47
CA THR A 138 4.99 -1.47 1.94
C THR A 138 5.59 -0.09 1.70
N PRO A 139 6.18 0.57 2.70
CA PRO A 139 7.02 1.70 2.40
C PRO A 139 7.99 1.22 1.32
N PRO A 140 8.26 2.04 0.27
CA PRO A 140 9.13 1.63 -0.81
C PRO A 140 10.37 1.04 -0.17
N PRO A 141 10.84 -0.15 -0.60
CA PRO A 141 12.09 -0.67 -0.07
C PRO A 141 13.06 0.49 -0.24
N ILE A 142 13.67 0.91 0.86
CA ILE A 142 14.73 1.91 0.81
C ILE A 142 15.64 1.36 -0.27
N LYS A 143 15.58 1.95 -1.49
CA LYS A 143 16.48 1.55 -2.56
C LYS A 143 17.81 1.70 -1.89
N LYS A 144 18.48 0.56 -1.60
CA LYS A 144 19.85 0.60 -1.11
C LYS A 144 20.53 1.52 -2.09
N ALA A 145 20.71 2.77 -1.71
CA ALA A 145 21.43 3.70 -2.52
C ALA A 145 22.75 3.00 -2.67
N LYS A 146 23.05 2.50 -3.89
CA LYS A 146 24.40 2.14 -4.21
C LYS A 146 25.14 3.46 -4.09
N THR A 147 25.61 3.75 -2.88
CA THR A 147 26.61 4.74 -2.68
C THR A 147 27.80 4.23 -3.45
N ASN A 148 27.98 4.74 -4.66
CA ASN A 148 29.31 4.80 -5.24
C ASN A 148 30.08 5.78 -4.34
N ALA A 149 30.43 5.30 -3.16
CA ALA A 149 31.38 5.97 -2.31
C ALA A 149 32.72 5.80 -2.98
N THR A 150 33.06 6.76 -3.83
CA THR A 150 34.46 6.98 -4.17
C THR A 150 35.13 7.32 -2.85
N LYS A 151 35.98 6.40 -2.41
CA LYS A 151 36.65 6.39 -1.13
C LYS A 151 37.65 7.54 -1.08
N THR A 152 37.21 8.69 -0.61
CA THR A 152 38.11 9.64 0.01
C THR A 152 37.85 9.54 1.51
N MET A 153 38.68 8.76 2.19
CA MET A 153 38.60 8.58 3.64
C MET A 153 39.18 9.81 4.32
N GLU A 154 38.34 10.79 4.56
CA GLU A 154 38.38 11.54 5.80
C GLU A 154 37.19 11.05 6.59
N SER A 155 37.46 10.36 7.68
CA SER A 155 36.44 9.77 8.57
C SER A 155 35.68 10.91 9.24
N PRO A 156 34.45 11.25 8.84
CA PRO A 156 33.63 12.04 9.73
C PRO A 156 33.13 11.09 10.82
N ASP A 157 33.43 11.44 12.06
CA ASP A 157 32.92 10.73 13.23
C ASP A 157 31.38 10.77 13.33
N ASN A 158 30.73 11.43 12.38
CA ASN A 158 29.30 11.67 12.38
C ASN A 158 28.65 11.38 11.02
N VAL A 159 27.53 10.68 11.02
CA VAL A 159 26.68 10.48 9.84
C VAL A 159 25.46 11.39 9.94
N LYS A 160 25.27 12.30 8.98
CA LYS A 160 24.08 13.16 8.90
C LYS A 160 23.01 12.50 8.04
N ILE A 161 21.89 12.16 8.65
CA ILE A 161 20.69 11.66 7.96
C ILE A 161 19.84 12.87 7.57
N LYS A 162 19.55 13.02 6.28
CA LYS A 162 18.62 14.03 5.79
C LYS A 162 17.28 13.37 5.47
N ILE A 163 16.21 13.94 5.98
CA ILE A 163 14.83 13.48 5.79
C ILE A 163 14.09 14.57 5.02
N ARG A 164 13.34 14.17 4.01
CA ARG A 164 12.47 15.06 3.26
C ARG A 164 11.08 14.45 3.18
N LYS A 165 10.11 15.13 3.76
CA LYS A 165 8.69 14.76 3.72
C LYS A 165 7.97 15.66 2.73
N LYS A 166 7.26 15.03 1.77
CA LYS A 166 6.48 15.73 0.76
C LYS A 166 5.05 15.22 0.72
N ASP A 167 4.14 16.09 0.38
CA ASP A 167 2.79 15.70 -0.02
C ASP A 167 2.84 14.83 -1.27
N ALA A 168 1.96 13.82 -1.34
CA ALA A 168 1.98 12.84 -2.42
C ALA A 168 1.39 13.37 -3.73
N GLU A 169 0.49 14.35 -3.63
CA GLU A 169 -0.25 14.91 -4.77
C GLU A 169 0.40 16.20 -5.28
N THR A 170 0.68 17.14 -4.38
CA THR A 170 1.23 18.46 -4.73
C THR A 170 2.75 18.45 -4.85
N ARG A 171 3.43 17.47 -4.25
CA ARG A 171 4.90 17.39 -4.13
C ARG A 171 5.54 18.49 -3.28
N GLU A 172 4.74 19.31 -2.63
CA GLU A 172 5.20 20.34 -1.69
C GLU A 172 5.74 19.72 -0.41
N GLY A 173 6.64 20.43 0.26
CA GLY A 173 7.19 20.02 1.55
C GLY A 173 6.11 20.04 2.63
N LEU A 174 6.10 19.02 3.50
CA LEU A 174 5.18 18.96 4.64
C LEU A 174 5.92 19.31 5.92
N ALA A 175 5.62 20.48 6.47
CA ALA A 175 6.11 20.94 7.75
C ALA A 175 5.51 20.16 8.92
N GLY A 176 6.21 20.10 10.03
CA GLY A 176 5.70 19.56 11.29
C GLY A 176 5.63 18.02 11.37
N ALA A 177 6.05 17.28 10.34
CA ALA A 177 6.10 15.82 10.40
C ALA A 177 7.19 15.34 11.36
N VAL A 178 6.82 14.49 12.31
CA VAL A 178 7.73 13.99 13.35
C VAL A 178 8.25 12.60 12.95
N PHE A 179 9.57 12.42 13.03
CA PHE A 179 10.25 11.16 12.75
C PHE A 179 11.06 10.71 13.97
N GLN A 180 10.92 9.47 14.33
CA GLN A 180 11.75 8.80 15.32
C GLN A 180 12.88 8.05 14.61
N ILE A 181 14.09 8.26 15.07
CA ILE A 181 15.29 7.66 14.49
C ILE A 181 15.73 6.50 15.38
N TYR A 182 15.72 5.31 14.80
CA TYR A 182 16.15 4.10 15.49
C TYR A 182 17.47 3.58 14.90
N MET A 183 18.31 3.04 15.74
CA MET A 183 19.52 2.32 15.34
C MET A 183 19.59 1.01 16.11
N ASP A 184 19.64 -0.11 15.39
CA ASP A 184 19.60 -1.47 15.96
C ASP A 184 18.43 -1.65 16.98
N GLY A 185 17.25 -1.13 16.63
CA GLY A 185 16.05 -1.19 17.46
C GLY A 185 16.00 -0.20 18.64
N THR A 186 17.04 0.58 18.87
CA THR A 186 17.11 1.57 19.95
C THR A 186 16.82 2.96 19.44
N LEU A 187 15.87 3.66 20.06
CA LEU A 187 15.56 5.06 19.75
C LEU A 187 16.78 5.95 20.01
N LYS A 188 17.24 6.68 19.01
CA LYS A 188 18.38 7.60 19.08
C LYS A 188 17.96 9.06 19.14
N GLY A 189 16.80 9.37 18.60
CA GLY A 189 16.28 10.73 18.64
C GLY A 189 14.98 10.88 17.87
N THR A 190 14.45 12.11 17.94
CA THR A 190 13.25 12.52 17.21
C THR A 190 13.56 13.82 16.51
N VAL A 191 13.12 13.96 15.25
CA VAL A 191 13.25 15.20 14.47
C VAL A 191 11.90 15.58 13.87
N GLN A 192 11.71 16.87 13.62
CA GLN A 192 10.51 17.41 13.01
C GLN A 192 10.89 18.17 11.73
N THR A 193 10.09 18.03 10.67
CA THR A 193 10.34 18.75 9.42
C THR A 193 10.02 20.23 9.54
N ASP A 194 10.86 21.02 8.88
CA ASP A 194 10.69 22.47 8.72
C ASP A 194 9.62 22.84 7.68
N GLU A 195 9.51 24.12 7.36
CA GLU A 195 8.56 24.67 6.37
C GLU A 195 8.74 24.07 4.97
N ASN A 196 9.94 23.61 4.63
CA ASN A 196 10.25 22.98 3.35
C ASN A 196 10.04 21.45 3.38
N GLY A 197 9.56 20.91 4.49
CA GLY A 197 9.41 19.48 4.70
C GLY A 197 10.75 18.77 4.95
N GLU A 198 11.79 19.48 5.38
CA GLU A 198 13.13 18.93 5.60
C GLU A 198 13.44 18.80 7.08
N ALA A 199 14.14 17.72 7.43
CA ALA A 199 14.73 17.52 8.75
C ALA A 199 16.09 16.87 8.62
N SER A 200 16.92 16.97 9.65
CA SER A 200 18.19 16.25 9.68
C SER A 200 18.51 15.75 11.09
N TYR A 201 19.14 14.61 11.15
CA TYR A 201 19.63 14.00 12.38
C TYR A 201 21.08 13.59 12.21
N THR A 202 21.93 13.89 13.19
CA THR A 202 23.33 13.51 13.17
C THR A 202 23.57 12.36 14.14
N VAL A 203 24.02 11.23 13.63
CA VAL A 203 24.41 10.06 14.43
C VAL A 203 25.91 10.09 14.65
N GLN A 204 26.33 10.10 15.92
CA GLN A 204 27.73 9.93 16.26
C GLN A 204 28.14 8.47 16.08
N ARG A 205 29.19 8.23 15.33
CA ARG A 205 29.77 6.92 15.12
C ARG A 205 30.78 6.62 16.21
N THR A 206 30.43 5.73 17.12
CA THR A 206 31.42 5.19 18.05
C THR A 206 32.21 4.10 17.34
N LEU A 207 33.46 4.36 17.04
CA LEU A 207 34.38 3.32 16.57
C LEU A 207 34.75 2.42 17.73
N SER A 208 34.23 1.18 17.75
CA SER A 208 34.81 0.19 18.65
C SER A 208 36.18 -0.23 18.10
N SER A 209 37.19 -0.22 18.92
CA SER A 209 38.59 -0.47 18.60
C SER A 209 38.94 -1.92 18.19
N LYS A 210 37.94 -2.73 17.78
CA LYS A 210 38.14 -4.06 17.19
C LYS A 210 37.56 -4.03 15.78
N GLY A 211 38.46 -3.90 14.80
CA GLY A 211 38.15 -3.79 13.38
C GLY A 211 37.32 -4.95 12.84
N SER A 212 36.04 -4.67 12.65
CA SER A 212 35.18 -5.35 11.70
C SER A 212 34.05 -4.36 11.38
N SER A 213 34.17 -3.67 10.26
CA SER A 213 33.08 -2.86 9.73
C SER A 213 32.02 -3.80 9.14
N LYS A 214 31.07 -4.25 9.94
CA LYS A 214 29.81 -4.77 9.40
C LYS A 214 28.94 -3.57 9.07
N ASP A 215 28.53 -3.48 7.81
CA ASP A 215 27.56 -2.48 7.38
C ASP A 215 26.30 -2.60 8.23
N LYS A 216 26.02 -1.57 9.03
CA LYS A 216 24.79 -1.50 9.82
C LYS A 216 23.71 -0.85 9.00
N THR A 217 22.57 -1.49 8.88
CA THR A 217 21.40 -0.95 8.21
C THR A 217 20.67 -0.02 9.17
N TYR A 218 20.43 1.22 8.74
CA TYR A 218 19.61 2.19 9.46
C TYR A 218 18.18 2.15 8.91
N VAL A 219 17.20 2.11 9.80
CA VAL A 219 15.76 2.12 9.46
C VAL A 219 15.15 3.42 9.99
#